data_71742d7eceb4eb78c2be3a31871ffeba
#
_entry.id   71742d7eceb4eb78c2be3a31871ffeba
#
_cell.length_a   1.000
_cell.length_b   1.000
_cell.length_c   1.000
_cell.angle_alpha   90.00
_cell.angle_beta   90.00
_cell.angle_gamma   90.00
#
_symmetry.space_group_name_H-M   'P 1'
#
loop_
_entity.id
_entity.type
_entity.pdbx_description
1 polymer ?
#
loop_
_entity_poly.entity_id
_entity_poly.type
_entity_poly.pdbx_seq_one_letter_code
_entity_poly.pdbx_strand_id
1 'polypeptide(L)'
;MFALVERQTGQVVGFGGLIHFAGRGEPEIKYALLRAAWGRGLATEAACALLDFARDRGLPEVIATVDPQHGASQRVLAKAGMERGELRDEEDGTQTQMFYWRAVPR
;
A
#
# COMPACT_ATOMS: atom_id res chain seq x y z
N MET A 1 10.89 -4.43 5.01
CA MET A 1 9.87 -3.69 5.80
C MET A 1 10.56 -2.53 6.49
N PHE A 2 9.98 -1.36 6.42
CA PHE A 2 10.55 -0.14 6.99
C PHE A 2 9.73 0.34 8.17
N ALA A 3 10.39 0.91 9.17
CA ALA A 3 9.68 1.67 10.20
C ALA A 3 9.28 3.02 9.62
N LEU A 4 8.04 3.44 9.87
CA LEU A 4 7.53 4.74 9.45
C LEU A 4 7.70 5.70 10.62
N VAL A 5 8.44 6.78 10.40
CA VAL A 5 8.79 7.73 11.46
C VAL A 5 8.20 9.09 11.14
N GLU A 6 7.48 9.68 12.09
CA GLU A 6 6.95 11.02 11.95
C GLU A 6 8.09 12.04 12.04
N ARG A 7 8.20 12.93 11.04
CA ARG A 7 9.30 13.89 10.97
C ARG A 7 9.35 14.86 12.14
N GLN A 8 8.18 15.31 12.58
CA GLN A 8 8.10 16.35 13.61
C GLN A 8 8.50 15.85 14.99
N THR A 9 8.21 14.59 15.30
CA THR A 9 8.42 14.04 16.63
C THR A 9 9.54 13.02 16.70
N GLY A 10 9.93 12.44 15.55
CA GLY A 10 10.89 11.34 15.51
C GLY A 10 10.32 10.02 16.01
N GLN A 11 9.03 9.95 16.28
CA GLN A 11 8.40 8.74 16.80
C GLN A 11 8.01 7.78 15.69
N VAL A 12 8.11 6.48 15.95
CA VAL A 12 7.62 5.44 15.06
C VAL A 12 6.11 5.45 15.08
N VAL A 13 5.48 5.60 13.92
CA VAL A 13 4.03 5.63 13.77
C VAL A 13 3.47 4.40 13.08
N GLY A 14 4.33 3.53 12.57
CA GLY A 14 3.91 2.30 11.91
C GLY A 14 5.04 1.63 11.16
N PHE A 15 4.65 0.70 10.29
CA PHE A 15 5.58 -0.05 9.46
C PHE A 15 5.01 -0.15 8.05
N GLY A 16 5.89 -0.24 7.06
CA GLY A 16 5.48 -0.41 5.67
C GLY A 16 6.61 -0.94 4.81
N GLY A 17 6.26 -1.47 3.66
CA GLY A 17 7.24 -1.98 2.73
C GLY A 17 6.60 -2.58 1.49
N LEU A 18 7.46 -3.03 0.60
CA LEU A 18 7.08 -3.76 -0.61
C LEU A 18 7.54 -5.20 -0.41
N ILE A 19 6.60 -6.13 -0.50
CA ILE A 19 6.86 -7.53 -0.18
C ILE A 19 6.67 -8.38 -1.42
N HIS A 20 7.67 -9.18 -1.77
CA HIS A 20 7.56 -10.17 -2.82
C HIS A 20 7.09 -11.49 -2.22
N PHE A 21 5.97 -11.99 -2.73
CA PHE A 21 5.46 -13.30 -2.33
C PHE A 21 5.93 -14.36 -3.32
N ALA A 22 6.26 -15.53 -2.83
CA ALA A 22 6.66 -16.65 -3.65
C ALA A 22 5.59 -16.95 -4.71
N GLY A 23 6.00 -17.14 -5.96
CA GLY A 23 5.10 -17.43 -7.07
C GLY A 23 4.41 -16.23 -7.68
N ARG A 24 4.71 -15.02 -7.21
CA ARG A 24 4.19 -13.77 -7.78
C ARG A 24 5.32 -12.95 -8.38
N GLY A 25 5.04 -12.31 -9.52
CA GLY A 25 6.01 -11.44 -10.18
C GLY A 25 6.06 -10.04 -9.60
N GLU A 26 4.94 -9.54 -9.06
CA GLU A 26 4.82 -8.16 -8.60
C GLU A 26 4.96 -8.08 -7.08
N PRO A 27 5.64 -7.06 -6.56
CA PRO A 27 5.63 -6.80 -5.12
C PRO A 27 4.28 -6.26 -4.68
N GLU A 28 3.91 -6.57 -3.46
CA GLU A 28 2.71 -6.07 -2.84
C GLU A 28 3.07 -5.02 -1.79
N ILE A 29 2.36 -3.87 -1.83
CA ILE A 29 2.53 -2.85 -0.81
C ILE A 29 1.81 -3.26 0.47
N LYS A 30 2.52 -3.17 1.58
CA LYS A 30 1.98 -3.44 2.92
C LYS A 30 2.36 -2.29 3.85
N TYR A 31 1.40 -1.84 4.64
CA TYR A 31 1.65 -0.84 5.68
C TYR A 31 0.63 -1.00 6.80
N ALA A 32 1.04 -0.61 7.99
CA ALA A 32 0.18 -0.56 9.16
C ALA A 32 0.61 0.61 10.03
N LEU A 33 -0.36 1.40 10.48
CA LEU A 33 -0.11 2.52 11.38
C LEU A 33 -0.59 2.18 12.79
N LEU A 34 0.13 2.68 13.78
CA LEU A 34 -0.34 2.66 15.16
C LEU A 34 -1.64 3.46 15.24
N ARG A 35 -2.56 3.00 16.09
CA ARG A 35 -3.88 3.63 16.21
C ARG A 35 -3.79 5.13 16.48
N ALA A 36 -2.84 5.55 17.30
CA ALA A 36 -2.66 6.96 17.63
C ALA A 36 -2.30 7.84 16.42
N ALA A 37 -1.83 7.23 15.34
CA ALA A 37 -1.45 7.94 14.11
C ALA A 37 -2.57 7.98 13.07
N TRP A 38 -3.72 7.35 13.32
CA TRP A 38 -4.83 7.31 12.37
C TRP A 38 -5.47 8.69 12.21
N GLY A 39 -6.05 8.92 11.03
CA GLY A 39 -6.81 10.14 10.76
C GLY A 39 -5.97 11.38 10.49
N ARG A 40 -4.66 11.23 10.32
CA ARG A 40 -3.73 12.35 10.14
C ARG A 40 -3.12 12.41 8.74
N GLY A 41 -3.64 11.64 7.80
CA GLY A 41 -3.10 11.58 6.44
C GLY A 41 -1.78 10.82 6.32
N LEU A 42 -1.27 10.24 7.40
CA LEU A 42 0.02 9.56 7.41
C LEU A 42 0.01 8.27 6.58
N ALA A 43 -1.12 7.57 6.52
CA ALA A 43 -1.24 6.37 5.70
C ALA A 43 -1.06 6.70 4.21
N THR A 44 -1.67 7.79 3.74
CA THR A 44 -1.52 8.24 2.35
C THR A 44 -0.08 8.66 2.07
N GLU A 45 0.54 9.40 2.98
CA GLU A 45 1.96 9.77 2.86
C GLU A 45 2.86 8.53 2.76
N ALA A 46 2.61 7.55 3.63
CA ALA A 46 3.39 6.31 3.64
C ALA A 46 3.23 5.54 2.32
N ALA A 47 1.99 5.42 1.84
CA ALA A 47 1.73 4.75 0.57
C ALA A 47 2.43 5.47 -0.59
N CYS A 48 2.34 6.80 -0.64
CA CYS A 48 3.02 7.60 -1.66
C CYS A 48 4.54 7.39 -1.61
N ALA A 49 5.13 7.40 -0.42
CA ALA A 49 6.56 7.20 -0.25
C ALA A 49 7.01 5.83 -0.72
N LEU A 50 6.21 4.79 -0.44
CA LEU A 50 6.52 3.42 -0.87
C LEU A 50 6.43 3.29 -2.40
N LEU A 51 5.46 3.95 -3.04
CA LEU A 51 5.34 3.94 -4.51
C LEU A 51 6.49 4.73 -5.16
N ASP A 52 6.90 5.84 -4.56
CA ASP A 52 8.07 6.59 -5.02
C ASP A 52 9.33 5.73 -4.90
N PHE A 53 9.47 4.99 -3.82
CA PHE A 53 10.57 4.05 -3.63
C PHE A 53 10.55 2.98 -4.74
N ALA A 54 9.37 2.46 -5.08
CA ALA A 54 9.23 1.47 -6.16
C ALA A 54 9.70 2.06 -7.49
N ARG A 55 9.30 3.30 -7.78
CA ARG A 55 9.71 3.99 -9.01
C ARG A 55 11.22 4.17 -9.04
N ASP A 56 11.81 4.60 -7.95
CA ASP A 56 13.25 4.83 -7.87
C ASP A 56 14.06 3.54 -8.02
N ARG A 57 13.47 2.41 -7.64
CA ARG A 57 14.09 1.09 -7.79
C ARG A 57 13.82 0.45 -9.14
N GLY A 58 13.07 1.13 -10.02
CA GLY A 58 12.78 0.63 -11.35
C GLY A 58 11.76 -0.51 -11.38
N LEU A 59 10.95 -0.65 -10.34
CA LEU A 59 9.89 -1.65 -10.31
C LEU A 59 8.78 -1.25 -11.26
N PRO A 60 8.35 -2.15 -12.17
CA PRO A 60 7.34 -1.78 -13.18
C PRO A 60 5.93 -1.76 -12.64
N GLU A 61 5.64 -2.50 -11.58
CA GLU A 61 4.28 -2.65 -11.07
C GLU A 61 4.30 -2.98 -9.59
N VAL A 62 3.30 -2.47 -8.87
CA VAL A 62 3.05 -2.79 -7.45
C VAL A 62 1.57 -3.10 -7.33
N ILE A 63 1.22 -4.14 -6.56
CA ILE A 63 -0.17 -4.47 -6.26
C ILE A 63 -0.48 -4.18 -4.80
N ALA A 64 -1.77 -4.06 -4.50
CA ALA A 64 -2.26 -4.01 -3.13
C ALA A 64 -3.54 -4.84 -3.03
N THR A 65 -3.74 -5.43 -1.86
CA THR A 65 -4.93 -6.22 -1.57
C THR A 65 -5.59 -5.65 -0.32
N VAL A 66 -6.89 -5.41 -0.37
CA VAL A 66 -7.62 -4.89 0.78
C VAL A 66 -8.96 -5.60 0.91
N ASP A 67 -9.50 -5.60 2.13
CA ASP A 67 -10.87 -6.04 2.38
C ASP A 67 -11.83 -5.09 1.64
N PRO A 68 -12.77 -5.62 0.83
CA PRO A 68 -13.73 -4.78 0.10
C PRO A 68 -14.54 -3.87 1.01
N GLN A 69 -14.69 -4.21 2.28
CA GLN A 69 -15.46 -3.42 3.23
C GLN A 69 -14.62 -2.38 3.95
N HIS A 70 -13.30 -2.39 3.76
CA HIS A 70 -12.39 -1.45 4.41
C HIS A 70 -12.22 -0.19 3.55
N GLY A 71 -13.24 0.67 3.58
CA GLY A 71 -13.28 1.86 2.72
C GLY A 71 -12.16 2.86 2.97
N ALA A 72 -11.72 3.01 4.22
CA ALA A 72 -10.65 3.94 4.55
C ALA A 72 -9.34 3.54 3.85
N SER A 73 -9.01 2.25 3.87
CA SER A 73 -7.82 1.72 3.22
C SER A 73 -7.87 1.91 1.71
N GLN A 74 -9.04 1.66 1.11
CA GLN A 74 -9.24 1.87 -0.32
C GLN A 74 -9.05 3.34 -0.72
N ARG A 75 -9.54 4.28 0.11
CA ARG A 75 -9.34 5.70 -0.15
C ARG A 75 -7.86 6.10 -0.09
N VAL A 76 -7.12 5.53 0.85
CA VAL A 76 -5.68 5.78 0.96
C VAL A 76 -4.96 5.34 -0.32
N LEU A 77 -5.24 4.13 -0.79
CA LEU A 77 -4.60 3.60 -2.00
C LEU A 77 -4.95 4.43 -3.23
N ALA A 78 -6.21 4.83 -3.36
CA ALA A 78 -6.65 5.68 -4.48
C ALA A 78 -5.95 7.04 -4.45
N LYS A 79 -5.86 7.67 -3.28
CA LYS A 79 -5.16 8.96 -3.12
C LYS A 79 -3.67 8.85 -3.41
N ALA A 80 -3.08 7.70 -3.12
CA ALA A 80 -1.66 7.47 -3.40
C ALA A 80 -1.38 7.23 -4.90
N GLY A 81 -2.43 7.08 -5.71
CA GLY A 81 -2.28 6.91 -7.15
C GLY A 81 -2.44 5.48 -7.65
N MET A 82 -2.91 4.57 -6.81
CA MET A 82 -3.22 3.21 -7.24
C MET A 82 -4.60 3.15 -7.87
N GLU A 83 -4.74 2.32 -8.90
CA GLU A 83 -6.02 2.12 -9.58
C GLU A 83 -6.76 0.94 -8.97
N ARG A 84 -8.05 1.12 -8.74
CA ARG A 84 -8.91 0.05 -8.27
C ARG A 84 -9.12 -0.98 -9.39
N GLY A 85 -8.86 -2.24 -9.07
CA GLY A 85 -9.03 -3.34 -9.99
C GLY A 85 -10.23 -4.22 -9.67
N GLU A 86 -10.10 -5.50 -9.95
CA GLU A 86 -11.18 -6.47 -9.77
C GLU A 86 -11.37 -6.88 -8.32
N LEU A 87 -12.55 -7.42 -8.03
CA LEU A 87 -12.82 -8.19 -6.82
C LEU A 87 -12.41 -9.64 -7.09
N ARG A 88 -11.55 -10.18 -6.26
CA ARG A 88 -11.10 -11.56 -6.38
C ARG A 88 -11.76 -12.41 -5.31
N ASP A 89 -12.35 -13.55 -5.74
CA ASP A 89 -12.90 -14.53 -4.82
C ASP A 89 -11.78 -15.40 -4.25
N GLU A 90 -11.76 -15.56 -2.94
CA GLU A 90 -10.78 -16.38 -2.26
C GLU A 90 -11.35 -17.77 -1.97
N GLU A 91 -10.45 -18.73 -1.73
CA GLU A 91 -10.87 -20.13 -1.48
C GLU A 91 -11.75 -20.30 -0.25
N ASP A 92 -11.57 -19.43 0.75
CA ASP A 92 -12.34 -19.47 2.00
C ASP A 92 -13.70 -18.79 1.91
N GLY A 93 -14.12 -18.33 0.72
CA GLY A 93 -15.38 -17.66 0.51
C GLY A 93 -15.36 -16.16 0.73
N THR A 94 -14.24 -15.60 1.14
CA THR A 94 -14.08 -14.15 1.26
C THR A 94 -13.75 -13.53 -0.09
N GLN A 95 -13.75 -12.20 -0.15
CA GLN A 95 -13.37 -11.46 -1.35
C GLN A 95 -12.23 -10.49 -1.01
N THR A 96 -11.39 -10.22 -2.00
CA THR A 96 -10.29 -9.28 -1.90
C THR A 96 -10.42 -8.24 -2.99
N GLN A 97 -10.35 -6.96 -2.63
CA GLN A 97 -10.30 -5.88 -3.60
C GLN A 97 -8.85 -5.66 -4.02
N MET A 98 -8.59 -5.72 -5.32
CA MET A 98 -7.26 -5.51 -5.89
C MET A 98 -7.06 -4.05 -6.24
N PHE A 99 -5.81 -3.58 -6.06
CA PHE A 99 -5.35 -2.28 -6.53
C PHE A 99 -4.02 -2.45 -7.24
N TYR A 100 -3.79 -1.61 -8.26
CA TYR A 100 -2.62 -1.70 -9.12
C TYR A 100 -1.96 -0.35 -9.30
N TRP A 101 -0.64 -0.35 -9.27
CA TRP A 101 0.17 0.80 -9.64
C TRP A 101 1.18 0.35 -10.69
N ARG A 102 1.33 1.14 -11.73
CA ARG A 102 2.32 0.88 -12.79
C ARG A 102 3.19 2.11 -12.98
N ALA A 103 4.49 1.87 -13.13
CA ALA A 103 5.42 2.95 -13.43
C ALA A 103 5.10 3.53 -14.80
N VAL A 104 5.02 4.85 -14.87
CA VAL A 104 4.79 5.54 -16.14
C VAL A 104 6.15 5.71 -16.81
N PRO A 105 6.33 5.27 -18.06
CA PRO A 105 7.57 5.50 -18.81
C PRO A 105 7.78 7.00 -18.98
N ARG A 106 9.02 7.43 -18.80
CA ARG A 106 9.40 8.83 -19.01
C ARG A 106 10.01 9.02 -20.39
#